data_b75a001a08f03ab108b845cefa4cab89
#
_entry.id   b75a001a08f03ab108b845cefa4cab89
#
_cell.length_a   1.000
_cell.length_b   1.000
_cell.length_c   1.000
_cell.angle_alpha   90.00
_cell.angle_beta   90.00
_cell.angle_gamma   90.00
#
_symmetry.space_group_name_H-M   'P 1'
#
loop_
_entity.id
_entity.type
_entity.pdbx_description
1 polymer ?
#
loop_
_entity_poly.entity_id
_entity_poly.type
_entity_poly.pdbx_seq_one_letter_code
_entity_poly.pdbx_strand_id
1 'polypeptide(L)'
;MKTIFVILDGAADLPTASLKNKTPFEAAKIPNLDYFAKNGKTGLIYPVNPTVAPESDVAVTALLGYDPYKYFTGRGPLEAHGSDILLKGPFLALRANFATADDDNEITDRRAGRTLTTPEAHALAKEINEKVELPCKFIFKSTIEHRGVLVLKGRFSDEITNVDPAYKRIGAF
;
A
#
# COMPACT_ATOMS: atom_id res chain seq x y z
N MET A 1 -21.25 -24.90 -3.53
CA MET A 1 -19.84 -25.04 -3.94
C MET A 1 -19.03 -23.98 -3.19
N LYS A 2 -17.86 -24.32 -2.64
CA LYS A 2 -16.98 -23.35 -1.96
C LYS A 2 -15.82 -23.01 -2.91
N THR A 3 -15.49 -21.74 -3.04
CA THR A 3 -14.36 -21.26 -3.84
C THR A 3 -13.31 -20.66 -2.91
N ILE A 4 -12.05 -21.01 -3.15
CA ILE A 4 -10.90 -20.38 -2.46
C ILE A 4 -10.16 -19.55 -3.51
N PHE A 5 -9.98 -18.26 -3.22
CA PHE A 5 -9.21 -17.33 -4.03
C PHE A 5 -7.93 -16.98 -3.29
N VAL A 6 -6.78 -17.37 -3.87
CA VAL A 6 -5.46 -17.14 -3.27
C VAL A 6 -4.67 -16.17 -4.14
N ILE A 7 -4.22 -15.06 -3.57
CA ILE A 7 -3.38 -14.06 -4.22
C ILE A 7 -1.97 -14.18 -3.64
N LEU A 8 -0.98 -14.46 -4.48
CA LEU A 8 0.44 -14.44 -4.14
C LEU A 8 1.01 -13.09 -4.59
N ASP A 9 0.86 -12.08 -3.73
CA ASP A 9 1.31 -10.72 -4.03
C ASP A 9 2.84 -10.63 -3.99
N GLY A 10 3.43 -10.00 -5.03
CA GLY A 10 4.87 -9.79 -5.15
C GLY A 10 5.72 -11.04 -5.41
N ALA A 11 5.11 -12.18 -5.73
CA ALA A 11 5.84 -13.42 -5.96
C ALA A 11 6.36 -13.59 -7.41
N ALA A 12 5.76 -12.90 -8.38
CA ALA A 12 6.20 -12.92 -9.77
C ALA A 12 7.31 -11.90 -10.01
N ASP A 13 8.31 -12.29 -10.77
CA ASP A 13 9.42 -11.42 -11.18
C ASP A 13 10.03 -11.92 -12.49
N LEU A 14 10.91 -11.12 -13.08
CA LEU A 14 11.67 -11.47 -14.26
C LEU A 14 12.80 -12.46 -13.93
N PRO A 15 13.31 -13.20 -14.94
CA PRO A 15 14.50 -14.03 -14.77
C PRO A 15 15.71 -13.20 -14.33
N THR A 16 16.48 -13.70 -13.36
CA THR A 16 17.67 -13.02 -12.84
C THR A 16 18.91 -13.90 -12.98
N ALA A 17 20.08 -13.27 -13.13
CA ALA A 17 21.36 -13.99 -13.22
C ALA A 17 21.66 -14.78 -11.93
N SER A 18 21.29 -14.27 -10.76
CA SER A 18 21.42 -14.92 -9.46
C SER A 18 20.65 -16.24 -9.38
N LEU A 19 19.56 -16.37 -10.12
CA LEU A 19 18.76 -17.59 -10.24
C LEU A 19 19.06 -18.38 -11.52
N LYS A 20 20.24 -18.18 -12.11
CA LYS A 20 20.66 -18.86 -13.38
C LYS A 20 19.68 -18.57 -14.53
N ASN A 21 19.27 -17.33 -14.67
CA ASN A 21 18.29 -16.85 -15.65
C ASN A 21 16.92 -17.53 -15.55
N LYS A 22 16.51 -17.89 -14.34
CA LYS A 22 15.17 -18.38 -14.03
C LYS A 22 14.39 -17.30 -13.30
N THR A 23 13.07 -17.35 -13.42
CA THR A 23 12.16 -16.60 -12.54
C THR A 23 12.19 -17.19 -11.12
N PRO A 24 11.74 -16.47 -10.09
CA PRO A 24 11.58 -17.02 -8.75
C PRO A 24 10.74 -18.30 -8.70
N PHE A 25 9.65 -18.36 -9.45
CA PHE A 25 8.81 -19.56 -9.52
C PHE A 25 9.50 -20.75 -10.17
N GLU A 26 10.27 -20.53 -11.24
CA GLU A 26 11.05 -21.61 -11.88
C GLU A 26 12.22 -22.10 -11.03
N ALA A 27 12.74 -21.25 -10.14
CA ALA A 27 13.85 -21.60 -9.25
C ALA A 27 13.37 -22.24 -7.94
N ALA A 28 12.17 -21.94 -7.49
CA ALA A 28 11.61 -22.42 -6.23
C ALA A 28 11.12 -23.87 -6.34
N LYS A 29 11.16 -24.59 -5.22
CA LYS A 29 10.53 -25.89 -5.10
C LYS A 29 9.08 -25.73 -4.66
N ILE A 30 8.15 -25.71 -5.59
CA ILE A 30 6.73 -25.37 -5.40
C ILE A 30 5.78 -26.48 -5.91
N PRO A 31 5.90 -27.74 -5.43
CA PRO A 31 5.22 -28.90 -6.02
C PRO A 31 3.69 -28.77 -6.04
N ASN A 32 3.10 -28.05 -5.09
CA ASN A 32 1.64 -27.85 -5.04
C ASN A 32 1.17 -26.88 -6.13
N LEU A 33 1.91 -25.78 -6.36
CA LEU A 33 1.61 -24.84 -7.44
C LEU A 33 1.83 -25.51 -8.81
N ASP A 34 2.90 -26.29 -8.97
CA ASP A 34 3.16 -27.09 -10.18
C ASP A 34 2.01 -28.06 -10.46
N TYR A 35 1.50 -28.71 -9.42
CA TYR A 35 0.34 -29.60 -9.56
C TYR A 35 -0.90 -28.84 -10.08
N PHE A 36 -1.21 -27.67 -9.50
CA PHE A 36 -2.34 -26.86 -9.95
C PHE A 36 -2.12 -26.29 -11.36
N ALA A 37 -0.92 -25.85 -11.69
CA ALA A 37 -0.60 -25.37 -13.03
C ALA A 37 -0.77 -26.48 -14.09
N LYS A 38 -0.34 -27.71 -13.77
CA LYS A 38 -0.44 -28.85 -14.68
C LYS A 38 -1.87 -29.36 -14.87
N ASN A 39 -2.69 -29.32 -13.83
CA ASN A 39 -4.03 -29.93 -13.83
C ASN A 39 -5.17 -28.90 -13.95
N GLY A 40 -4.84 -27.62 -13.86
CA GLY A 40 -5.79 -26.50 -13.95
C GLY A 40 -5.75 -25.81 -15.31
N LYS A 41 -6.33 -24.62 -15.34
CA LYS A 41 -6.22 -23.69 -16.47
C LYS A 41 -5.33 -22.53 -16.04
N THR A 42 -4.32 -22.22 -16.85
CA THR A 42 -3.40 -21.12 -16.64
C THR A 42 -3.61 -20.03 -17.68
N GLY A 43 -3.25 -18.79 -17.35
CA GLY A 43 -3.33 -17.67 -18.26
C GLY A 43 -2.69 -16.43 -17.66
N LEU A 44 -2.60 -15.36 -18.47
CA LEU A 44 -2.17 -14.04 -18.04
C LEU A 44 -3.40 -13.16 -17.82
N ILE A 45 -3.36 -12.40 -16.75
CA ILE A 45 -4.37 -11.39 -16.41
C ILE A 45 -3.68 -10.05 -16.26
N TYR A 46 -4.28 -9.02 -16.83
CA TYR A 46 -4.03 -7.63 -16.48
C TYR A 46 -5.15 -7.21 -15.52
N PRO A 47 -4.87 -7.00 -14.24
CA PRO A 47 -5.92 -6.69 -13.26
C PRO A 47 -6.79 -5.50 -13.66
N VAL A 48 -6.18 -4.45 -14.21
CA VAL A 48 -6.87 -3.25 -14.68
C VAL A 48 -6.87 -3.22 -16.21
N ASN A 49 -5.71 -2.95 -16.81
CA ASN A 49 -5.49 -3.00 -18.25
C ASN A 49 -3.98 -3.13 -18.55
N PRO A 50 -3.58 -3.39 -19.82
CA PRO A 50 -2.17 -3.63 -20.17
C PRO A 50 -1.24 -2.43 -19.95
N THR A 51 -1.75 -1.21 -19.86
CA THR A 51 -0.95 0.01 -19.72
C THR A 51 -0.86 0.52 -18.29
N VAL A 52 -1.55 -0.12 -17.35
CA VAL A 52 -1.55 0.24 -15.93
C VAL A 52 -0.76 -0.79 -15.13
N ALA A 53 0.27 -0.32 -14.44
CA ALA A 53 0.97 -1.08 -13.40
C ALA A 53 0.35 -0.76 -12.03
N PRO A 54 -0.70 -1.48 -11.62
CA PRO A 54 -1.46 -1.12 -10.43
C PRO A 54 -0.68 -1.45 -9.16
N GLU A 55 -0.84 -0.62 -8.12
CA GLU A 55 -0.49 -1.03 -6.77
C GLU A 55 -1.44 -2.12 -6.25
N SER A 56 -1.06 -2.81 -5.18
CA SER A 56 -1.80 -3.99 -4.67
C SER A 56 -3.25 -3.70 -4.34
N ASP A 57 -3.57 -2.53 -3.83
CA ASP A 57 -4.93 -2.12 -3.47
C ASP A 57 -5.83 -1.95 -4.71
N VAL A 58 -5.31 -1.31 -5.77
CA VAL A 58 -6.00 -1.19 -7.06
C VAL A 58 -6.16 -2.57 -7.72
N ALA A 59 -5.07 -3.36 -7.74
CA ALA A 59 -5.08 -4.69 -8.32
C ALA A 59 -6.08 -5.62 -7.62
N VAL A 60 -6.09 -5.64 -6.28
CA VAL A 60 -7.03 -6.48 -5.50
C VAL A 60 -8.46 -6.02 -5.70
N THR A 61 -8.73 -4.72 -5.75
CA THR A 61 -10.07 -4.18 -6.06
C THR A 61 -10.58 -4.72 -7.40
N ALA A 62 -9.74 -4.68 -8.43
CA ALA A 62 -10.09 -5.21 -9.76
C ALA A 62 -10.26 -6.73 -9.77
N LEU A 63 -9.36 -7.48 -9.11
CA LEU A 63 -9.43 -8.94 -9.02
C LEU A 63 -10.67 -9.44 -8.26
N LEU A 64 -11.20 -8.65 -7.33
CA LEU A 64 -12.47 -8.91 -6.65
C LEU A 64 -13.70 -8.55 -7.49
N GLY A 65 -13.52 -8.06 -8.71
CA GLY A 65 -14.60 -7.75 -9.66
C GLY A 65 -15.16 -6.34 -9.54
N TYR A 66 -14.51 -5.46 -8.79
CA TYR A 66 -14.89 -4.06 -8.70
C TYR A 66 -14.11 -3.24 -9.73
N ASP A 67 -14.80 -2.31 -10.40
CA ASP A 67 -14.15 -1.35 -11.28
C ASP A 67 -13.31 -0.36 -10.46
N PRO A 68 -11.96 -0.39 -10.53
CA PRO A 68 -11.13 0.49 -9.73
C PRO A 68 -11.31 1.96 -10.08
N TYR A 69 -11.64 2.30 -11.32
CA TYR A 69 -11.90 3.69 -11.73
C TYR A 69 -13.14 4.28 -11.05
N LYS A 70 -14.05 3.43 -10.63
CA LYS A 70 -15.29 3.84 -9.97
C LYS A 70 -15.23 3.72 -8.45
N TYR A 71 -14.56 2.69 -7.93
CA TYR A 71 -14.65 2.33 -6.51
C TYR A 71 -13.38 2.57 -5.72
N PHE A 72 -12.25 2.80 -6.38
CA PHE A 72 -11.02 3.09 -5.69
C PHE A 72 -10.97 4.56 -5.27
N THR A 73 -10.91 4.81 -3.98
CA THR A 73 -10.92 6.14 -3.38
C THR A 73 -9.57 6.54 -2.78
N GLY A 74 -8.51 5.89 -3.22
CA GLY A 74 -7.19 6.06 -2.64
C GLY A 74 -6.93 5.11 -1.47
N ARG A 75 -5.68 5.05 -1.05
CA ARG A 75 -5.19 4.11 -0.04
C ARG A 75 -5.53 4.54 1.39
N GLY A 76 -5.67 5.84 1.62
CA GLY A 76 -5.95 6.40 2.93
C GLY A 76 -7.23 5.86 3.58
N PRO A 77 -8.39 5.87 2.91
CA PRO A 77 -9.63 5.30 3.44
C PRO A 77 -9.53 3.81 3.78
N LEU A 78 -8.83 3.02 2.96
CA LEU A 78 -8.61 1.59 3.21
C LEU A 78 -7.74 1.35 4.44
N GLU A 79 -6.64 2.10 4.58
CA GLU A 79 -5.75 2.03 5.76
C GLU A 79 -6.48 2.49 7.03
N ALA A 80 -7.30 3.55 6.94
CA ALA A 80 -8.09 4.03 8.07
C ALA A 80 -9.11 2.99 8.54
N HIS A 81 -9.85 2.38 7.60
CA HIS A 81 -10.80 1.31 7.92
C HIS A 81 -10.12 0.08 8.49
N GLY A 82 -9.04 -0.38 7.87
CA GLY A 82 -8.23 -1.51 8.34
C GLY A 82 -7.54 -1.27 9.70
N SER A 83 -7.47 -0.01 10.13
CA SER A 83 -6.94 0.40 11.43
C SER A 83 -8.05 0.70 12.47
N ASP A 84 -9.28 0.27 12.23
CA ASP A 84 -10.44 0.51 13.10
C ASP A 84 -10.75 1.99 13.38
N ILE A 85 -10.37 2.88 12.46
CA ILE A 85 -10.76 4.28 12.55
C ILE A 85 -12.18 4.43 12.02
N LEU A 86 -13.09 4.84 12.90
CA LEU A 86 -14.48 5.08 12.52
C LEU A 86 -14.60 6.37 11.71
N LEU A 87 -14.77 6.21 10.39
CA LEU A 87 -14.97 7.32 9.47
C LEU A 87 -16.43 7.74 9.44
N LYS A 88 -16.77 8.84 10.12
CA LYS A 88 -18.12 9.41 10.15
C LYS A 88 -18.10 10.87 9.70
N GLY A 89 -19.04 11.24 8.84
CA GLY A 89 -19.15 12.56 8.25
C GLY A 89 -18.09 12.80 7.18
N PRO A 90 -17.88 14.05 6.73
CA PRO A 90 -16.87 14.39 5.75
C PRO A 90 -15.47 14.28 6.38
N PHE A 91 -14.54 13.66 5.63
CA PHE A 91 -13.15 13.49 6.02
C PHE A 91 -12.24 13.34 4.79
N LEU A 92 -10.96 13.58 4.98
CA LEU A 92 -9.90 13.17 4.06
C LEU A 92 -8.98 12.23 4.81
N ALA A 93 -8.81 11.02 4.30
CA ALA A 93 -7.89 10.04 4.86
C ALA A 93 -6.67 9.87 3.94
N LEU A 94 -5.49 10.00 4.52
CA LEU A 94 -4.22 9.94 3.82
C LEU A 94 -3.37 8.81 4.39
N ARG A 95 -2.82 7.97 3.53
CA ARG A 95 -1.75 7.09 3.96
C ARG A 95 -0.51 7.92 4.27
N ALA A 96 0.13 7.62 5.39
CA ALA A 96 1.32 8.30 5.84
C ALA A 96 2.47 7.31 6.09
N ASN A 97 3.69 7.80 6.02
CA ASN A 97 4.88 7.08 6.47
C ASN A 97 5.71 8.01 7.35
N PHE A 98 6.33 7.45 8.38
CA PHE A 98 7.46 8.09 9.02
C PHE A 98 8.66 8.06 8.07
N ALA A 99 9.37 9.15 8.01
CA ALA A 99 10.56 9.33 7.20
C ALA A 99 11.69 9.91 8.06
N THR A 100 12.93 9.71 7.64
CA THR A 100 14.06 10.43 8.18
C THR A 100 14.29 11.67 7.33
N ALA A 101 14.45 12.81 7.97
CA ALA A 101 14.88 14.06 7.36
C ALA A 101 16.21 14.51 7.96
N ASP A 102 16.98 15.28 7.21
CA ASP A 102 18.17 15.96 7.69
C ASP A 102 17.83 17.32 8.34
N ASP A 103 18.88 18.06 8.69
CA ASP A 103 18.74 19.36 9.36
C ASP A 103 18.11 20.44 8.45
N ASP A 104 18.14 20.25 7.13
CA ASP A 104 17.51 21.11 6.14
C ASP A 104 16.07 20.68 5.81
N ASN A 105 15.54 19.69 6.53
CA ASN A 105 14.22 19.04 6.33
C ASN A 105 14.09 18.31 4.99
N GLU A 106 15.18 17.91 4.36
CA GLU A 106 15.13 17.05 3.20
C GLU A 106 14.95 15.58 3.61
N ILE A 107 14.08 14.86 2.91
CA ILE A 107 13.83 13.44 3.20
C ILE A 107 15.02 12.61 2.72
N THR A 108 15.80 12.10 3.64
CA THR A 108 16.95 11.22 3.38
C THR A 108 16.56 9.75 3.30
N ASP A 109 15.54 9.31 4.05
CA ASP A 109 14.95 8.00 3.94
C ASP A 109 13.42 8.05 4.13
N ARG A 110 12.69 7.74 3.08
CA ARG A 110 11.22 7.77 3.04
C ARG A 110 10.53 6.70 3.91
N ARG A 111 11.27 5.82 4.54
CA ARG A 111 10.77 4.70 5.38
C ARG A 111 11.48 4.61 6.72
N ALA A 112 12.12 5.69 7.17
CA ALA A 112 12.87 5.76 8.42
C ALA A 112 13.84 4.56 8.59
N GLY A 113 14.60 4.23 7.54
CA GLY A 113 15.55 3.11 7.51
C GLY A 113 14.90 1.73 7.63
N ARG A 114 13.56 1.64 7.71
CA ARG A 114 12.80 0.44 8.09
C ARG A 114 13.22 -0.14 9.44
N THR A 115 13.78 0.70 10.31
CA THR A 115 14.25 0.31 11.64
C THR A 115 13.30 0.74 12.74
N LEU A 116 12.32 1.61 12.42
CA LEU A 116 11.30 2.04 13.37
C LEU A 116 10.39 0.86 13.73
N THR A 117 10.39 0.49 14.99
CA THR A 117 9.54 -0.58 15.50
C THR A 117 8.11 -0.09 15.70
N THR A 118 7.14 -1.02 15.69
CA THR A 118 5.73 -0.68 15.91
C THR A 118 5.49 0.01 17.26
N PRO A 119 6.09 -0.40 18.41
CA PRO A 119 5.94 0.32 19.67
C PRO A 119 6.47 1.77 19.61
N GLU A 120 7.62 2.01 18.99
CA GLU A 120 8.16 3.37 18.81
C GLU A 120 7.23 4.22 17.93
N ALA A 121 6.72 3.66 16.83
CA ALA A 121 5.76 4.33 15.97
C ALA A 121 4.45 4.68 16.72
N HIS A 122 3.98 3.82 17.62
CA HIS A 122 2.83 4.10 18.48
C HIS A 122 3.10 5.25 19.45
N ALA A 123 4.30 5.30 20.05
CA ALA A 123 4.69 6.40 20.93
C ALA A 123 4.72 7.74 20.18
N LEU A 124 5.35 7.75 18.99
CA LEU A 124 5.37 8.93 18.12
C LEU A 124 3.97 9.37 17.69
N ALA A 125 3.11 8.43 17.33
CA ALA A 125 1.73 8.74 16.94
C ALA A 125 0.93 9.38 18.09
N LYS A 126 1.16 8.93 19.32
CA LYS A 126 0.58 9.54 20.52
C LYS A 126 1.03 10.99 20.67
N GLU A 127 2.34 11.23 20.59
CA GLU A 127 2.92 12.58 20.68
C GLU A 127 2.38 13.52 19.60
N ILE A 128 2.23 13.02 18.35
CA ILE A 128 1.64 13.78 17.25
C ILE A 128 0.21 14.21 17.58
N ASN A 129 -0.64 13.29 18.07
CA ASN A 129 -2.02 13.63 18.40
C ASN A 129 -2.14 14.58 19.59
N GLU A 130 -1.18 14.57 20.52
CA GLU A 130 -1.21 15.39 21.74
C GLU A 130 -0.58 16.78 21.54
N LYS A 131 0.40 16.91 20.66
CA LYS A 131 1.24 18.11 20.56
C LYS A 131 1.13 18.86 19.23
N VAL A 132 0.66 18.21 18.16
CA VAL A 132 0.53 18.87 16.87
C VAL A 132 -0.82 19.55 16.77
N GLU A 133 -0.80 20.81 16.39
CA GLU A 133 -2.01 21.59 16.12
C GLU A 133 -2.17 21.79 14.60
N LEU A 134 -3.33 21.42 14.08
CA LEU A 134 -3.74 21.66 12.70
C LEU A 134 -4.98 22.55 12.68
N PRO A 135 -5.24 23.27 11.57
CA PRO A 135 -6.43 24.10 11.44
C PRO A 135 -7.75 23.30 11.39
N CYS A 136 -7.69 22.00 11.49
CA CYS A 136 -8.83 21.09 11.55
C CYS A 136 -8.59 19.98 12.58
N LYS A 137 -9.66 19.35 13.04
CA LYS A 137 -9.53 18.15 13.86
C LYS A 137 -8.96 17.02 13.03
N PHE A 138 -8.00 16.30 13.60
CA PHE A 138 -7.38 15.17 12.94
C PHE A 138 -7.20 13.97 13.88
N ILE A 139 -6.90 12.84 13.29
CA ILE A 139 -6.43 11.62 13.96
C ILE A 139 -5.22 11.13 13.18
N PHE A 140 -4.10 10.91 13.85
CA PHE A 140 -2.96 10.18 13.30
C PHE A 140 -2.84 8.84 14.00
N LYS A 141 -2.79 7.75 13.25
CA LYS A 141 -2.61 6.40 13.79
C LYS A 141 -1.47 5.71 13.06
N SER A 142 -0.45 5.27 13.79
CA SER A 142 0.54 4.36 13.27
C SER A 142 -0.06 2.96 13.10
N THR A 143 0.36 2.24 12.09
CA THR A 143 -0.15 0.89 11.79
C THR A 143 0.93 -0.15 12.07
N ILE A 144 1.85 -0.34 11.15
CA ILE A 144 2.98 -1.26 11.33
C ILE A 144 4.28 -0.55 10.96
N GLU A 145 5.29 -0.63 11.81
CA GLU A 145 6.61 -0.04 11.58
C GLU A 145 6.50 1.46 11.21
N HIS A 146 7.09 1.88 10.09
CA HIS A 146 7.09 3.26 9.60
C HIS A 146 5.76 3.73 9.01
N ARG A 147 4.71 2.89 8.97
CA ARG A 147 3.44 3.21 8.31
C ARG A 147 2.44 3.82 9.26
N GLY A 148 1.59 4.69 8.72
CA GLY A 148 0.49 5.29 9.45
C GLY A 148 -0.61 5.78 8.53
N VAL A 149 -1.65 6.32 9.13
CA VAL A 149 -2.76 6.97 8.46
C VAL A 149 -3.10 8.27 9.17
N LEU A 150 -3.29 9.32 8.39
CA LEU A 150 -3.74 10.62 8.84
C LEU A 150 -5.18 10.84 8.35
N VAL A 151 -6.09 11.09 9.26
CA VAL A 151 -7.49 11.43 8.94
C VAL A 151 -7.75 12.85 9.36
N LEU A 152 -8.04 13.71 8.40
CA LEU A 152 -8.48 15.10 8.60
C LEU A 152 -10.01 15.14 8.58
N LYS A 153 -10.62 15.71 9.62
CA LYS A 153 -12.08 15.84 9.71
C LYS A 153 -12.53 17.16 9.12
N GLY A 154 -13.34 17.09 8.10
CA GLY A 154 -13.84 18.25 7.37
C GLY A 154 -14.10 17.95 5.90
N ARG A 155 -14.57 18.95 5.17
CA ARG A 155 -14.74 18.86 3.71
C ARG A 155 -13.45 19.32 3.05
N PHE A 156 -12.69 18.38 2.52
CA PHE A 156 -11.46 18.61 1.78
C PHE A 156 -11.59 18.00 0.39
N SER A 157 -10.82 18.52 -0.55
CA SER A 157 -10.62 17.86 -1.85
C SER A 157 -9.61 16.73 -1.70
N ASP A 158 -9.79 15.67 -2.47
CA ASP A 158 -8.84 14.58 -2.67
C ASP A 158 -7.93 14.83 -3.89
N GLU A 159 -8.15 15.92 -4.62
CA GLU A 159 -7.29 16.39 -5.71
C GLU A 159 -5.98 16.97 -5.18
N ILE A 160 -5.15 16.12 -4.58
CA ILE A 160 -3.85 16.47 -4.01
C ILE A 160 -2.76 15.55 -4.58
N THR A 161 -1.55 16.09 -4.68
CA THR A 161 -0.40 15.31 -5.14
C THR A 161 0.20 14.48 -4.00
N ASN A 162 0.80 13.35 -4.36
CA ASN A 162 1.62 12.59 -3.42
C ASN A 162 2.89 13.36 -3.07
N VAL A 163 3.24 13.39 -1.80
CA VAL A 163 4.50 13.97 -1.31
C VAL A 163 5.61 12.93 -1.12
N ASP A 164 5.27 11.64 -1.20
CA ASP A 164 6.26 10.56 -1.11
C ASP A 164 7.17 10.59 -2.35
N PRO A 165 8.52 10.75 -2.18
CA PRO A 165 9.46 10.84 -3.29
C PRO A 165 9.52 9.58 -4.18
N ALA A 166 8.97 8.45 -3.75
CA ALA A 166 8.87 7.25 -4.60
C ALA A 166 7.96 7.46 -5.82
N TYR A 167 7.04 8.40 -5.76
CA TYR A 167 6.09 8.69 -6.85
C TYR A 167 6.63 9.66 -7.90
N LYS A 168 7.89 10.07 -7.81
CA LYS A 168 8.58 10.83 -8.87
C LYS A 168 8.85 9.99 -10.14
N ARG A 169 8.59 8.69 -10.11
CA ARG A 169 8.77 7.82 -11.28
C ARG A 169 7.61 7.98 -12.24
N ILE A 170 7.94 8.19 -13.53
CA ILE A 170 6.96 8.28 -14.62
C ILE A 170 6.17 6.96 -14.66
N GLY A 171 4.83 7.05 -14.66
CA GLY A 171 3.93 5.90 -14.72
C GLY A 171 3.57 5.24 -13.39
N ALA A 172 3.90 5.85 -12.26
CA ALA A 172 3.36 5.44 -10.97
C ALA A 172 2.06 6.23 -10.68
N PHE A 173 0.99 5.50 -10.37
CA PHE A 173 -0.26 6.04 -9.84
C PHE A 173 -0.18 6.18 -8.33
#